data_2f45a38d87da698dfa502034e891119a
#
_entry.id   2f45a38d87da698dfa502034e891119a
#
_cell.length_a   1.000
_cell.length_b   1.000
_cell.length_c   1.000
_cell.angle_alpha   90.00
_cell.angle_beta   90.00
_cell.angle_gamma   90.00
#
_symmetry.space_group_name_H-M   'P 1'
#
loop_
_entity.id
_entity.type
_entity.pdbx_description
1 polymer ?
#
loop_
_entity_poly.entity_id
_entity_poly.type
_entity_poly.pdbx_seq_one_letter_code
_entity_poly.pdbx_strand_id
1 'polypeptide(L)'
;MGMKIHAWLAVILFASALILPALAESFTLKIYGNANMDEAIDDQDISCVQGIIDGKEKSTELADANHDGVVNSEDIDHIKHIIQGDEDTLTLIDTANRTLTLKMPIERIVAVTDDSAEALRVLHATDKVVGVSVETLENFVYLPEFNQTPNVGKWNEPDIERILTLDPDLVISYKSATPKYIEPKLNGTHIPSVALDLYRADDLPVEMRMLGYIVGKTAEADKYLELFNKVADTVSEKTSTIPEDERVRVYLEGSADLKTYTKGKGGDLACTMAGGINLASGLEGSYPEVESEWVMVQNPQVIVRLAQPSEIPCGYETDDPSGFEAKRNEILARTGWSNITAVEDNRVHMLLYEFGASPGVPVTIAYMAKWFYPELFEDLDPQAIHQEYLTEIQGMDYDLKKRGVFVYPPQEEI
;
A
#
# COMPACT_ATOMS: atom_id res chain seq x y z
N MET A 1 28.93 74.40 11.01
CA MET A 1 27.97 73.77 10.03
C MET A 1 28.14 72.27 10.15
N GLY A 2 27.39 71.66 11.08
CA GLY A 2 27.56 70.25 11.48
C GLY A 2 26.53 69.35 10.78
N MET A 3 27.01 68.39 10.08
CA MET A 3 26.23 67.37 9.37
C MET A 3 25.93 66.20 10.31
N LYS A 4 24.68 66.01 10.68
CA LYS A 4 24.21 64.86 11.47
C LYS A 4 24.01 63.65 10.57
N ILE A 5 24.81 62.59 10.78
CA ILE A 5 24.66 61.30 10.14
C ILE A 5 23.62 60.50 10.95
N HIS A 6 22.47 60.18 10.34
CA HIS A 6 21.48 59.30 10.93
C HIS A 6 21.80 57.86 10.49
N ALA A 7 22.20 57.03 11.46
CA ALA A 7 22.36 55.62 11.27
C ALA A 7 20.98 54.93 11.33
N TRP A 8 20.56 54.29 10.27
CA TRP A 8 19.39 53.41 10.23
C TRP A 8 19.86 52.02 10.65
N LEU A 9 19.39 51.56 11.78
CA LEU A 9 19.49 50.13 12.21
C LEU A 9 18.38 49.38 11.44
N ALA A 10 18.79 48.56 10.49
CA ALA A 10 17.91 47.56 9.88
C ALA A 10 17.82 46.36 10.83
N VAL A 11 16.68 46.18 11.48
CA VAL A 11 16.35 44.96 12.24
C VAL A 11 15.89 43.91 11.23
N ILE A 12 16.79 42.94 10.96
CA ILE A 12 16.42 41.74 10.17
C ILE A 12 15.71 40.81 11.15
N LEU A 13 14.38 40.74 11.05
CA LEU A 13 13.56 39.70 11.66
C LEU A 13 13.81 38.40 10.89
N PHE A 14 14.59 37.48 11.45
CA PHE A 14 14.59 36.09 11.05
C PHE A 14 13.22 35.49 11.48
N ALA A 15 12.31 35.36 10.53
CA ALA A 15 11.17 34.49 10.70
C ALA A 15 11.69 33.04 10.62
N SER A 16 11.94 32.42 11.76
CA SER A 16 12.08 30.96 11.83
C SER A 16 10.71 30.37 11.48
N ALA A 17 10.55 29.93 10.23
CA ALA A 17 9.46 29.04 9.88
C ALA A 17 9.69 27.75 10.70
N LEU A 18 8.82 27.52 11.67
CA LEU A 18 8.66 26.21 12.28
C LEU A 18 8.18 25.29 11.14
N ILE A 19 9.13 24.56 10.56
CA ILE A 19 8.81 23.40 9.71
C ILE A 19 8.29 22.36 10.70
N LEU A 20 6.96 22.23 10.77
CA LEU A 20 6.34 21.07 11.40
C LEU A 20 6.79 19.86 10.56
N PRO A 21 7.25 18.77 11.19
CA PRO A 21 7.50 17.55 10.46
C PRO A 21 6.21 17.20 9.70
N ALA A 22 6.35 16.79 8.44
CA ALA A 22 5.25 16.19 7.72
C ALA A 22 4.92 14.88 8.46
N LEU A 23 3.91 14.92 9.31
CA LEU A 23 3.27 13.72 9.81
C LEU A 23 2.78 12.94 8.59
N ALA A 24 2.82 11.62 8.63
CA ALA A 24 2.11 10.81 7.66
C ALA A 24 0.73 11.45 7.42
N GLU A 25 0.35 11.66 6.16
CA GLU A 25 -0.94 12.29 5.88
C GLU A 25 -2.03 11.46 6.57
N SER A 26 -2.69 12.04 7.57
CA SER A 26 -3.80 11.40 8.26
C SER A 26 -4.89 11.13 7.22
N PHE A 27 -5.38 9.90 7.16
CA PHE A 27 -6.50 9.54 6.30
C PHE A 27 -7.82 9.63 7.08
N THR A 28 -8.93 9.74 6.37
CA THR A 28 -10.26 9.58 6.96
C THR A 28 -10.76 8.18 6.69
N LEU A 29 -10.99 7.40 7.75
CA LEU A 29 -11.65 6.11 7.66
C LEU A 29 -13.12 6.29 7.25
N LYS A 30 -13.49 5.85 6.04
CA LYS A 30 -14.81 6.07 5.47
C LYS A 30 -15.81 4.96 5.88
N ILE A 31 -16.02 4.85 7.19
CA ILE A 31 -17.06 4.01 7.80
C ILE A 31 -17.99 4.95 8.56
N TYR A 32 -19.30 4.77 8.38
CA TYR A 32 -20.32 5.50 9.16
C TYR A 32 -20.19 5.12 10.63
N GLY A 33 -20.18 6.13 11.48
CA GLY A 33 -19.78 6.03 12.89
C GLY A 33 -18.43 6.69 13.18
N ASN A 34 -17.58 6.94 12.17
CA ASN A 34 -16.39 7.78 12.28
C ASN A 34 -16.82 9.26 12.25
N ALA A 35 -17.44 9.73 13.31
CA ALA A 35 -18.09 11.04 13.36
C ALA A 35 -17.10 12.21 13.39
N ASN A 36 -15.91 12.02 13.95
CA ASN A 36 -14.85 13.03 13.99
C ASN A 36 -14.00 13.05 12.71
N MET A 37 -14.25 12.12 11.76
CA MET A 37 -13.57 12.01 10.46
C MET A 37 -12.07 11.71 10.54
N ASP A 38 -11.61 11.02 11.58
CA ASP A 38 -10.23 10.59 11.74
C ASP A 38 -9.97 9.15 11.21
N GLU A 39 -8.94 8.48 11.71
CA GLU A 39 -8.49 7.18 11.21
C GLU A 39 -9.16 5.98 11.87
N ALA A 40 -9.96 6.16 12.92
CA ALA A 40 -10.53 5.08 13.73
C ALA A 40 -11.95 5.38 14.17
N ILE A 41 -12.63 4.39 14.73
CA ILE A 41 -13.92 4.58 15.43
C ILE A 41 -13.69 4.25 16.90
N ASP A 42 -13.86 5.28 17.75
CA ASP A 42 -13.59 5.19 19.19
C ASP A 42 -14.52 6.09 20.03
N ASP A 43 -14.19 6.27 21.33
CA ASP A 43 -14.96 7.11 22.24
C ASP A 43 -14.99 8.61 21.85
N GLN A 44 -14.10 9.08 20.98
CA GLN A 44 -14.10 10.45 20.47
C GLN A 44 -15.25 10.66 19.51
N ASP A 45 -15.63 9.64 18.72
CA ASP A 45 -16.79 9.67 17.83
C ASP A 45 -18.10 9.75 18.62
N ILE A 46 -18.20 9.01 19.72
CA ILE A 46 -19.33 9.11 20.65
C ILE A 46 -19.45 10.56 21.17
N SER A 47 -18.33 11.17 21.55
CA SER A 47 -18.26 12.54 22.02
C SER A 47 -18.65 13.54 20.93
N CYS A 48 -18.20 13.32 19.69
CA CYS A 48 -18.54 14.13 18.52
C CYS A 48 -20.06 14.07 18.25
N VAL A 49 -20.65 12.87 18.16
CA VAL A 49 -22.10 12.69 17.95
C VAL A 49 -22.91 13.36 19.09
N GLN A 50 -22.46 13.22 20.34
CA GLN A 50 -23.11 13.92 21.46
C GLN A 50 -23.04 15.44 21.31
N GLY A 51 -21.90 15.98 20.83
CA GLY A 51 -21.75 17.41 20.54
C GLY A 51 -22.68 17.88 19.42
N ILE A 52 -22.91 17.06 18.40
CA ILE A 52 -23.86 17.34 17.32
C ILE A 52 -25.30 17.38 17.84
N ILE A 53 -25.70 16.38 18.62
CA ILE A 53 -27.04 16.31 19.25
C ILE A 53 -27.32 17.54 20.15
N ASP A 54 -26.33 17.96 20.91
CA ASP A 54 -26.40 19.13 21.79
C ASP A 54 -26.38 20.48 21.02
N GLY A 55 -26.15 20.45 19.69
CA GLY A 55 -26.03 21.66 18.86
C GLY A 55 -24.72 22.43 19.07
N LYS A 56 -23.69 21.82 19.66
CA LYS A 56 -22.39 22.41 19.93
C LYS A 56 -21.42 22.20 18.74
N GLU A 57 -21.63 21.12 17.98
CA GLU A 57 -20.84 20.74 16.83
C GLU A 57 -21.70 20.63 15.57
N LYS A 58 -21.04 20.69 14.40
CA LYS A 58 -21.72 20.49 13.12
C LYS A 58 -21.72 19.01 12.78
N SER A 59 -22.81 18.52 12.21
CA SER A 59 -22.86 17.16 11.68
C SER A 59 -21.83 16.97 10.57
N THR A 60 -21.11 15.86 10.63
CA THR A 60 -20.21 15.37 9.60
C THR A 60 -20.92 14.36 8.70
N GLU A 61 -20.27 13.98 7.58
CA GLU A 61 -20.81 13.01 6.63
C GLU A 61 -21.01 11.62 7.26
N LEU A 62 -20.14 11.23 8.21
CA LEU A 62 -20.10 9.88 8.79
C LEU A 62 -20.75 9.79 10.19
N ALA A 63 -21.33 10.88 10.70
CA ALA A 63 -21.92 10.93 12.04
C ALA A 63 -23.23 10.13 12.19
N ASP A 64 -23.95 9.87 11.10
CA ASP A 64 -25.16 9.03 11.03
C ASP A 64 -24.72 7.55 10.95
N ALA A 65 -24.37 6.99 12.10
CA ALA A 65 -23.69 5.68 12.19
C ALA A 65 -24.56 4.52 11.74
N ASN A 66 -25.87 4.57 12.05
CA ASN A 66 -26.84 3.54 11.63
C ASN A 66 -27.41 3.79 10.22
N HIS A 67 -27.04 4.93 9.60
CA HIS A 67 -27.40 5.35 8.26
C HIS A 67 -28.92 5.42 8.02
N ASP A 68 -29.67 5.92 9.01
CA ASP A 68 -31.12 6.10 8.92
C ASP A 68 -31.55 7.52 8.47
N GLY A 69 -30.59 8.43 8.32
CA GLY A 69 -30.78 9.81 7.86
C GLY A 69 -30.92 10.83 9.00
N VAL A 70 -30.80 10.45 10.28
CA VAL A 70 -30.95 11.32 11.44
C VAL A 70 -29.85 11.07 12.46
N VAL A 71 -29.01 12.07 12.73
CA VAL A 71 -28.02 11.96 13.81
C VAL A 71 -28.68 12.14 15.18
N ASN A 72 -28.67 11.07 15.97
CA ASN A 72 -29.31 11.01 17.28
C ASN A 72 -28.64 10.02 18.25
N SER A 73 -29.25 9.67 19.39
CA SER A 73 -28.67 8.74 20.37
C SER A 73 -28.56 7.31 19.88
N GLU A 74 -29.29 6.91 18.83
CA GLU A 74 -29.21 5.57 18.25
C GLU A 74 -27.85 5.38 17.52
N ASP A 75 -27.28 6.46 16.96
CA ASP A 75 -25.95 6.46 16.39
C ASP A 75 -24.87 6.24 17.45
N ILE A 76 -25.02 6.87 18.62
CA ILE A 76 -24.10 6.61 19.74
C ILE A 76 -24.13 5.15 20.14
N ASP A 77 -25.32 4.54 20.21
CA ASP A 77 -25.45 3.14 20.55
C ASP A 77 -24.87 2.24 19.43
N HIS A 78 -25.07 2.60 18.17
CA HIS A 78 -24.46 1.86 17.02
C HIS A 78 -22.92 1.97 17.02
N ILE A 79 -22.35 3.16 17.29
CA ILE A 79 -20.89 3.35 17.43
C ILE A 79 -20.32 2.45 18.54
N LYS A 80 -21.01 2.36 19.69
CA LYS A 80 -20.59 1.45 20.76
C LYS A 80 -20.54 -0.01 20.32
N HIS A 81 -21.51 -0.47 19.53
CA HIS A 81 -21.51 -1.81 18.96
C HIS A 81 -20.33 -2.00 18.00
N ILE A 82 -20.04 -1.02 17.11
CA ILE A 82 -18.85 -1.08 16.23
C ILE A 82 -17.57 -1.18 17.05
N ILE A 83 -17.41 -0.39 18.12
CA ILE A 83 -16.24 -0.45 19.01
C ILE A 83 -16.13 -1.81 19.70
N GLN A 84 -17.26 -2.43 20.06
CA GLN A 84 -17.29 -3.74 20.70
C GLN A 84 -17.16 -4.91 19.72
N GLY A 85 -17.37 -4.68 18.40
CA GLY A 85 -17.35 -5.67 17.35
C GLY A 85 -18.55 -6.62 17.38
N ASP A 86 -19.71 -6.12 17.82
CA ASP A 86 -20.97 -6.86 17.90
C ASP A 86 -22.13 -6.16 17.18
N GLU A 87 -21.82 -5.27 16.26
CA GLU A 87 -22.78 -4.60 15.38
C GLU A 87 -23.49 -5.59 14.43
N ASP A 88 -24.78 -5.35 14.17
CA ASP A 88 -25.56 -6.12 13.19
C ASP A 88 -25.32 -5.67 11.74
N THR A 89 -24.90 -4.42 11.56
CA THR A 89 -24.64 -3.82 10.24
C THR A 89 -23.45 -2.86 10.30
N LEU A 90 -22.69 -2.79 9.21
CA LEU A 90 -21.59 -1.84 9.02
C LEU A 90 -21.79 -1.11 7.69
N THR A 91 -21.97 0.21 7.73
CA THR A 91 -22.09 1.04 6.53
C THR A 91 -20.77 1.74 6.24
N LEU A 92 -20.31 1.67 5.00
CA LEU A 92 -19.02 2.22 4.58
C LEU A 92 -19.08 2.82 3.17
N ILE A 93 -18.12 3.65 2.84
CA ILE A 93 -17.85 4.14 1.48
C ILE A 93 -16.56 3.49 1.00
N ASP A 94 -16.65 2.62 0.01
CA ASP A 94 -15.51 1.90 -0.53
C ASP A 94 -14.63 2.76 -1.44
N THR A 95 -13.49 2.21 -1.90
CA THR A 95 -12.53 2.96 -2.75
C THR A 95 -13.04 3.26 -4.16
N ALA A 96 -14.16 2.65 -4.58
CA ALA A 96 -14.92 3.05 -5.77
C ALA A 96 -15.96 4.15 -5.49
N ASN A 97 -15.96 4.78 -4.29
CA ASN A 97 -16.92 5.77 -3.81
C ASN A 97 -18.37 5.29 -3.83
N ARG A 98 -18.61 4.02 -3.49
CA ARG A 98 -19.95 3.44 -3.35
C ARG A 98 -20.29 3.29 -1.87
N THR A 99 -21.45 3.74 -1.46
CA THR A 99 -21.96 3.48 -0.10
C THR A 99 -22.57 2.10 -0.05
N LEU A 100 -22.15 1.29 0.91
CA LEU A 100 -22.57 -0.10 1.10
C LEU A 100 -22.90 -0.33 2.57
N THR A 101 -24.00 -1.04 2.83
CA THR A 101 -24.30 -1.55 4.17
C THR A 101 -24.10 -3.06 4.17
N LEU A 102 -23.15 -3.53 4.95
CA LEU A 102 -22.85 -4.94 5.14
C LEU A 102 -23.66 -5.46 6.33
N LYS A 103 -24.14 -6.70 6.21
CA LYS A 103 -24.72 -7.42 7.33
C LYS A 103 -23.60 -8.14 8.09
N MET A 104 -23.47 -7.88 9.36
CA MET A 104 -22.42 -8.45 10.20
C MET A 104 -22.91 -9.67 10.99
N PRO A 105 -22.04 -10.59 11.43
CA PRO A 105 -20.62 -10.65 11.07
C PRO A 105 -20.39 -11.22 9.66
N ILE A 106 -19.26 -10.86 9.04
CA ILE A 106 -18.77 -11.48 7.79
C ILE A 106 -17.99 -12.75 8.13
N GLU A 107 -18.44 -13.90 7.62
CA GLU A 107 -17.83 -15.22 7.91
C GLU A 107 -17.38 -15.95 6.63
N ARG A 108 -17.85 -15.53 5.46
CA ARG A 108 -17.61 -16.20 4.19
C ARG A 108 -17.19 -15.18 3.12
N ILE A 109 -15.91 -15.16 2.77
CA ILE A 109 -15.33 -14.17 1.87
C ILE A 109 -14.84 -14.85 0.60
N VAL A 110 -15.15 -14.25 -0.55
CA VAL A 110 -14.47 -14.53 -1.81
C VAL A 110 -13.47 -13.40 -2.08
N ALA A 111 -12.18 -13.74 -2.09
CA ALA A 111 -11.07 -12.85 -2.42
C ALA A 111 -10.73 -13.01 -3.92
N VAL A 112 -11.12 -12.03 -4.75
CA VAL A 112 -10.95 -12.12 -6.21
C VAL A 112 -9.58 -11.65 -6.68
N THR A 113 -8.72 -11.22 -5.75
CA THR A 113 -7.34 -10.78 -6.02
C THR A 113 -6.39 -11.42 -5.02
N ASP A 114 -5.14 -11.63 -5.43
CA ASP A 114 -4.08 -12.12 -4.56
C ASP A 114 -3.74 -11.11 -3.45
N ASP A 115 -3.79 -9.79 -3.76
CA ASP A 115 -3.62 -8.73 -2.75
C ASP A 115 -4.67 -8.83 -1.63
N SER A 116 -5.94 -9.09 -1.98
CA SER A 116 -6.99 -9.28 -0.97
C SER A 116 -6.81 -10.56 -0.16
N ALA A 117 -6.30 -11.63 -0.77
CA ALA A 117 -5.97 -12.87 -0.07
C ALA A 117 -4.78 -12.65 0.91
N GLU A 118 -3.73 -11.93 0.47
CA GLU A 118 -2.61 -11.55 1.33
C GLU A 118 -3.06 -10.64 2.47
N ALA A 119 -3.89 -9.62 2.20
CA ALA A 119 -4.43 -8.74 3.23
C ALA A 119 -5.24 -9.50 4.30
N LEU A 120 -6.05 -10.49 3.88
CA LEU A 120 -6.78 -11.36 4.80
C LEU A 120 -5.84 -12.24 5.65
N ARG A 121 -4.68 -12.66 5.11
CA ARG A 121 -3.65 -13.33 5.90
C ARG A 121 -2.98 -12.37 6.89
N VAL A 122 -2.63 -11.17 6.46
CA VAL A 122 -2.09 -10.11 7.34
C VAL A 122 -3.03 -9.84 8.52
N LEU A 123 -4.34 -9.88 8.29
CA LEU A 123 -5.37 -9.72 9.32
C LEU A 123 -5.73 -11.01 10.04
N HIS A 124 -5.04 -12.13 9.81
CA HIS A 124 -5.33 -13.43 10.41
C HIS A 124 -6.80 -13.87 10.23
N ALA A 125 -7.36 -13.63 9.05
CA ALA A 125 -8.75 -13.91 8.68
C ALA A 125 -8.87 -14.92 7.51
N THR A 126 -7.85 -15.74 7.28
CA THR A 126 -7.83 -16.74 6.19
C THR A 126 -8.88 -17.83 6.35
N ASP A 127 -9.32 -18.12 7.56
CA ASP A 127 -10.38 -19.08 7.89
C ASP A 127 -11.75 -18.66 7.35
N LYS A 128 -11.94 -17.36 7.07
CA LYS A 128 -13.15 -16.81 6.46
C LYS A 128 -13.17 -16.94 4.93
N VAL A 129 -12.05 -17.31 4.29
CA VAL A 129 -11.94 -17.32 2.82
C VAL A 129 -12.49 -18.62 2.24
N VAL A 130 -13.55 -18.52 1.42
CA VAL A 130 -14.24 -19.64 0.78
C VAL A 130 -14.00 -19.77 -0.72
N GLY A 131 -13.34 -18.77 -1.33
CA GLY A 131 -12.98 -18.77 -2.74
C GLY A 131 -11.89 -17.74 -3.03
N VAL A 132 -10.97 -18.07 -3.94
CA VAL A 132 -9.84 -17.21 -4.33
C VAL A 132 -9.66 -17.18 -5.85
N SER A 133 -8.95 -16.18 -6.34
CA SER A 133 -8.61 -16.07 -7.76
C SER A 133 -7.58 -17.12 -8.20
N VAL A 134 -7.40 -17.27 -9.51
CA VAL A 134 -6.35 -18.12 -10.08
C VAL A 134 -4.97 -17.58 -9.74
N GLU A 135 -4.80 -16.26 -9.70
CA GLU A 135 -3.54 -15.59 -9.35
C GLU A 135 -3.11 -15.94 -7.91
N THR A 136 -4.04 -15.98 -6.96
CA THR A 136 -3.76 -16.46 -5.58
C THR A 136 -3.27 -17.90 -5.57
N LEU A 137 -3.87 -18.79 -6.40
CA LEU A 137 -3.48 -20.20 -6.47
C LEU A 137 -2.14 -20.40 -7.21
N GLU A 138 -1.76 -19.50 -8.11
CA GLU A 138 -0.45 -19.50 -8.74
C GLU A 138 0.67 -19.13 -7.76
N ASN A 139 0.36 -18.36 -6.71
CA ASN A 139 1.27 -18.00 -5.60
C ASN A 139 1.32 -19.11 -4.51
N PHE A 140 1.28 -20.38 -4.88
CA PHE A 140 1.08 -21.53 -3.99
C PHE A 140 2.19 -21.74 -2.94
N VAL A 141 3.39 -21.21 -3.15
CA VAL A 141 4.50 -21.25 -2.17
C VAL A 141 4.35 -20.13 -1.14
N TYR A 142 3.92 -18.97 -1.58
CA TYR A 142 3.74 -17.80 -0.71
C TYR A 142 2.41 -17.84 0.04
N LEU A 143 1.34 -18.32 -0.60
CA LEU A 143 -0.03 -18.38 -0.06
C LEU A 143 -0.51 -19.85 0.08
N PRO A 144 0.24 -20.74 0.76
CA PRO A 144 -0.03 -22.17 0.78
C PRO A 144 -1.36 -22.56 1.45
N GLU A 145 -1.89 -21.72 2.33
CA GLU A 145 -3.17 -21.93 3.00
C GLU A 145 -4.35 -21.97 2.03
N PHE A 146 -4.23 -21.32 0.87
CA PHE A 146 -5.28 -21.28 -0.14
C PHE A 146 -5.20 -22.38 -1.20
N ASN A 147 -4.19 -23.26 -1.18
CA ASN A 147 -3.97 -24.29 -2.21
C ASN A 147 -5.15 -25.24 -2.42
N GLN A 148 -6.05 -25.38 -1.46
CA GLN A 148 -7.27 -26.20 -1.56
C GLN A 148 -8.54 -25.36 -1.63
N THR A 149 -8.43 -24.05 -1.67
CA THR A 149 -9.58 -23.13 -1.75
C THR A 149 -10.14 -23.12 -3.18
N PRO A 150 -11.48 -23.11 -3.35
CA PRO A 150 -12.11 -23.08 -4.64
C PRO A 150 -11.65 -21.91 -5.51
N ASN A 151 -11.27 -22.20 -6.76
CA ASN A 151 -10.95 -21.21 -7.78
C ASN A 151 -12.22 -20.49 -8.26
N VAL A 152 -12.21 -19.16 -8.25
CA VAL A 152 -13.31 -18.30 -8.73
C VAL A 152 -12.97 -17.51 -10.00
N GLY A 153 -11.98 -17.97 -10.78
CA GLY A 153 -11.56 -17.33 -12.04
C GLY A 153 -10.48 -16.27 -11.83
N LYS A 154 -10.31 -15.41 -12.82
CA LYS A 154 -9.34 -14.29 -12.79
C LYS A 154 -9.96 -13.03 -12.23
N TRP A 155 -9.12 -12.12 -11.71
CA TRP A 155 -9.58 -10.84 -11.18
C TRP A 155 -10.40 -10.01 -12.20
N ASN A 156 -10.11 -10.11 -13.49
CA ASN A 156 -10.80 -9.41 -14.58
C ASN A 156 -11.81 -10.29 -15.35
N GLU A 157 -11.88 -11.57 -15.04
CA GLU A 157 -12.80 -12.55 -15.60
C GLU A 157 -13.27 -13.53 -14.49
N PRO A 158 -13.99 -13.04 -13.46
CA PRO A 158 -14.43 -13.89 -12.36
C PRO A 158 -15.55 -14.83 -12.78
N ASP A 159 -15.50 -16.07 -12.26
CA ASP A 159 -16.54 -17.08 -12.40
C ASP A 159 -17.70 -16.78 -11.43
N ILE A 160 -18.67 -16.03 -11.91
CA ILE A 160 -19.82 -15.59 -11.12
C ILE A 160 -20.71 -16.77 -10.69
N GLU A 161 -20.85 -17.80 -11.53
CA GLU A 161 -21.65 -18.98 -11.17
C GLU A 161 -21.00 -19.73 -10.01
N ARG A 162 -19.67 -19.80 -10.03
CA ARG A 162 -18.90 -20.38 -8.92
C ARG A 162 -19.05 -19.55 -7.66
N ILE A 163 -18.92 -18.22 -7.74
CA ILE A 163 -19.12 -17.31 -6.60
C ILE A 163 -20.51 -17.51 -5.99
N LEU A 164 -21.57 -17.51 -6.81
CA LEU A 164 -22.94 -17.74 -6.34
C LEU A 164 -23.11 -19.10 -5.66
N THR A 165 -22.43 -20.15 -6.19
CA THR A 165 -22.50 -21.50 -5.59
C THR A 165 -21.80 -21.57 -4.23
N LEU A 166 -20.77 -20.75 -4.01
CA LEU A 166 -20.05 -20.65 -2.74
C LEU A 166 -20.85 -19.91 -1.67
N ASP A 167 -21.86 -19.13 -2.08
CA ASP A 167 -22.76 -18.40 -1.19
C ASP A 167 -21.98 -17.56 -0.13
N PRO A 168 -21.12 -16.60 -0.56
CA PRO A 168 -20.35 -15.80 0.37
C PRO A 168 -21.16 -14.66 0.96
N ASP A 169 -20.75 -14.18 2.15
CA ASP A 169 -21.27 -12.97 2.77
C ASP A 169 -20.71 -11.72 2.10
N LEU A 170 -19.52 -11.83 1.47
CA LEU A 170 -18.79 -10.72 0.87
C LEU A 170 -17.90 -11.18 -0.29
N VAL A 171 -17.83 -10.36 -1.33
CA VAL A 171 -16.80 -10.45 -2.39
C VAL A 171 -15.90 -9.22 -2.33
N ILE A 172 -14.58 -9.42 -2.29
CA ILE A 172 -13.58 -8.35 -2.31
C ILE A 172 -12.84 -8.36 -3.64
N SER A 173 -12.71 -7.19 -4.29
CA SER A 173 -12.00 -7.04 -5.56
C SER A 173 -11.53 -5.60 -5.75
N TYR A 174 -10.72 -5.35 -6.79
CA TYR A 174 -10.23 -4.01 -7.13
C TYR A 174 -11.34 -3.00 -7.43
N LYS A 175 -11.11 -1.72 -7.12
CA LYS A 175 -12.02 -0.62 -7.47
C LYS A 175 -12.30 -0.52 -8.97
N SER A 176 -11.37 -0.96 -9.82
CA SER A 176 -11.55 -0.98 -11.26
C SER A 176 -12.34 -2.20 -11.78
N ALA A 177 -12.33 -3.29 -11.02
CA ALA A 177 -12.95 -4.57 -11.40
C ALA A 177 -14.37 -4.72 -10.82
N THR A 178 -14.56 -4.28 -9.57
CA THR A 178 -15.84 -4.47 -8.87
C THR A 178 -17.03 -3.87 -9.62
N PRO A 179 -17.04 -2.58 -10.01
CA PRO A 179 -18.19 -2.01 -10.74
C PRO A 179 -18.36 -2.56 -12.15
N LYS A 180 -17.30 -3.14 -12.72
CA LYS A 180 -17.31 -3.59 -14.12
C LYS A 180 -17.64 -5.06 -14.28
N TYR A 181 -17.08 -5.91 -13.44
CA TYR A 181 -17.12 -7.37 -13.65
C TYR A 181 -17.95 -8.12 -12.61
N ILE A 182 -18.14 -7.56 -11.41
CA ILE A 182 -18.72 -8.24 -10.25
C ILE A 182 -20.11 -7.68 -9.92
N GLU A 183 -20.19 -6.41 -9.51
CA GLU A 183 -21.43 -5.78 -9.06
C GLU A 183 -22.61 -5.94 -10.03
N PRO A 184 -22.48 -5.69 -11.37
CA PRO A 184 -23.60 -5.82 -12.28
C PRO A 184 -24.16 -7.24 -12.37
N LYS A 185 -23.34 -8.25 -12.06
CA LYS A 185 -23.71 -9.67 -12.11
C LYS A 185 -24.23 -10.20 -10.79
N LEU A 186 -23.87 -9.58 -9.67
CA LEU A 186 -24.39 -9.88 -8.34
C LEU A 186 -25.62 -9.04 -7.99
N ASN A 187 -25.95 -8.05 -8.82
CA ASN A 187 -27.11 -7.19 -8.58
C ASN A 187 -28.41 -8.02 -8.52
N GLY A 188 -29.19 -7.81 -7.47
CA GLY A 188 -30.40 -8.58 -7.19
C GLY A 188 -30.18 -9.88 -6.39
N THR A 189 -28.92 -10.19 -6.05
CA THR A 189 -28.60 -11.22 -5.04
C THR A 189 -28.45 -10.57 -3.66
N HIS A 190 -28.23 -11.40 -2.65
CA HIS A 190 -27.91 -10.91 -1.29
C HIS A 190 -26.39 -10.73 -1.05
N ILE A 191 -25.56 -10.99 -2.05
CA ILE A 191 -24.10 -10.98 -1.94
C ILE A 191 -23.56 -9.59 -2.26
N PRO A 192 -23.07 -8.83 -1.26
CA PRO A 192 -22.42 -7.55 -1.50
C PRO A 192 -21.01 -7.74 -2.08
N SER A 193 -20.53 -6.70 -2.78
CA SER A 193 -19.14 -6.62 -3.22
C SER A 193 -18.52 -5.32 -2.78
N VAL A 194 -17.36 -5.37 -2.13
CA VAL A 194 -16.57 -4.21 -1.70
C VAL A 194 -15.36 -4.04 -2.61
N ALA A 195 -15.11 -2.80 -3.01
CA ALA A 195 -13.95 -2.41 -3.79
C ALA A 195 -12.82 -1.97 -2.85
N LEU A 196 -11.75 -2.76 -2.81
CA LEU A 196 -10.50 -2.45 -2.12
C LEU A 196 -9.35 -2.85 -3.02
N ASP A 197 -8.42 -1.95 -3.29
CA ASP A 197 -7.27 -2.24 -4.16
C ASP A 197 -6.19 -3.04 -3.41
N LEU A 198 -5.88 -2.68 -2.14
CA LEU A 198 -4.95 -3.38 -1.23
C LEU A 198 -3.51 -3.55 -1.76
N TYR A 199 -3.17 -2.84 -2.84
CA TYR A 199 -1.83 -2.83 -3.42
C TYR A 199 -1.22 -1.43 -3.57
N ARG A 200 -2.02 -0.39 -3.42
CA ARG A 200 -1.55 0.99 -3.59
C ARG A 200 -1.03 1.53 -2.27
N ALA A 201 0.24 1.91 -2.25
CA ALA A 201 0.90 2.39 -1.04
C ALA A 201 0.19 3.59 -0.36
N ASP A 202 -0.45 4.47 -1.15
CA ASP A 202 -1.18 5.65 -0.66
C ASP A 202 -2.57 5.35 -0.11
N ASP A 203 -3.27 4.33 -0.63
CA ASP A 203 -4.62 3.93 -0.19
C ASP A 203 -4.55 2.81 0.88
N LEU A 204 -3.45 2.08 0.94
CA LEU A 204 -3.30 0.86 1.74
C LEU A 204 -3.58 1.03 3.24
N PRO A 205 -3.14 2.12 3.92
CA PRO A 205 -3.47 2.30 5.34
C PRO A 205 -4.97 2.34 5.61
N VAL A 206 -5.72 3.12 4.83
CA VAL A 206 -7.18 3.24 5.01
C VAL A 206 -7.89 1.95 4.62
N GLU A 207 -7.43 1.25 3.57
CA GLU A 207 -8.02 0.00 3.11
C GLU A 207 -7.79 -1.15 4.11
N MET A 208 -6.60 -1.25 4.68
CA MET A 208 -6.30 -2.24 5.72
C MET A 208 -7.09 -1.97 7.01
N ARG A 209 -7.22 -0.70 7.41
CA ARG A 209 -8.07 -0.31 8.53
C ARG A 209 -9.53 -0.69 8.29
N MET A 210 -10.06 -0.34 7.12
CA MET A 210 -11.45 -0.67 6.72
C MET A 210 -11.68 -2.18 6.69
N LEU A 211 -10.74 -2.94 6.10
CA LEU A 211 -10.83 -4.40 6.06
C LEU A 211 -10.81 -4.98 7.47
N GLY A 212 -10.02 -4.42 8.39
CA GLY A 212 -10.00 -4.79 9.81
C GLY A 212 -11.36 -4.73 10.48
N TYR A 213 -12.12 -3.64 10.24
CA TYR A 213 -13.52 -3.53 10.72
C TYR A 213 -14.44 -4.55 10.05
N ILE A 214 -14.34 -4.72 8.73
CA ILE A 214 -15.18 -5.66 7.97
C ILE A 214 -15.03 -7.11 8.48
N VAL A 215 -13.81 -7.53 8.83
CA VAL A 215 -13.56 -8.91 9.24
C VAL A 215 -13.47 -9.11 10.77
N GLY A 216 -13.68 -8.03 11.56
CA GLY A 216 -13.58 -8.07 13.01
C GLY A 216 -12.15 -8.26 13.53
N LYS A 217 -11.16 -7.67 12.84
CA LYS A 217 -9.71 -7.81 13.09
C LYS A 217 -9.00 -6.46 13.18
N THR A 218 -9.58 -5.53 13.94
CA THR A 218 -9.05 -4.17 14.09
C THR A 218 -7.67 -4.14 14.75
N ALA A 219 -7.42 -5.02 15.74
CA ALA A 219 -6.13 -5.11 16.42
C ALA A 219 -5.01 -5.59 15.48
N GLU A 220 -5.30 -6.53 14.59
CA GLU A 220 -4.35 -6.99 13.56
C GLU A 220 -4.08 -5.89 12.53
N ALA A 221 -5.12 -5.13 12.16
CA ALA A 221 -4.96 -3.95 11.29
C ALA A 221 -4.08 -2.89 11.96
N ASP A 222 -4.28 -2.60 13.25
CA ASP A 222 -3.43 -1.69 14.02
C ASP A 222 -1.97 -2.12 14.00
N LYS A 223 -1.70 -3.40 14.25
CA LYS A 223 -0.34 -3.95 14.25
C LYS A 223 0.34 -3.81 12.87
N TYR A 224 -0.41 -4.04 11.78
CA TYR A 224 0.10 -3.80 10.43
C TYR A 224 0.41 -2.32 10.20
N LEU A 225 -0.50 -1.42 10.62
CA LEU A 225 -0.33 0.01 10.47
C LEU A 225 0.82 0.57 11.31
N GLU A 226 1.08 0.00 12.49
CA GLU A 226 2.27 0.34 13.27
C GLU A 226 3.57 0.07 12.48
N LEU A 227 3.68 -1.07 11.79
CA LEU A 227 4.83 -1.37 10.93
C LEU A 227 4.88 -0.42 9.73
N PHE A 228 3.75 -0.22 9.04
CA PHE A 228 3.68 0.68 7.88
C PHE A 228 4.12 2.10 8.26
N ASN A 229 3.52 2.67 9.30
CA ASN A 229 3.80 4.04 9.75
C ASN A 229 5.24 4.17 10.26
N LYS A 230 5.74 3.20 11.04
CA LYS A 230 7.15 3.17 11.48
C LYS A 230 8.12 3.33 10.31
N VAL A 231 7.87 2.64 9.20
CA VAL A 231 8.73 2.73 8.01
C VAL A 231 8.50 4.05 7.28
N ALA A 232 7.24 4.40 7.00
CA ALA A 232 6.88 5.60 6.25
C ALA A 232 7.37 6.88 6.96
N ASP A 233 7.17 6.99 8.29
CA ASP A 233 7.61 8.13 9.09
C ASP A 233 9.14 8.20 9.15
N THR A 234 9.82 7.06 9.41
CA THR A 234 11.31 7.01 9.44
C THR A 234 11.90 7.53 8.13
N VAL A 235 11.29 7.18 7.00
CA VAL A 235 11.76 7.61 5.69
C VAL A 235 11.38 9.07 5.42
N SER A 236 10.12 9.44 5.68
CA SER A 236 9.60 10.79 5.44
C SER A 236 10.32 11.84 6.27
N GLU A 237 10.57 11.60 7.56
CA GLU A 237 11.30 12.52 8.44
C GLU A 237 12.67 12.93 7.86
N LYS A 238 13.37 11.98 7.24
CA LYS A 238 14.68 12.21 6.66
C LYS A 238 14.62 12.78 5.25
N THR A 239 13.72 12.30 4.41
CA THR A 239 13.64 12.68 2.99
C THR A 239 12.86 13.97 2.75
N SER A 240 11.94 14.37 3.63
CA SER A 240 11.16 15.63 3.49
C SER A 240 12.02 16.89 3.50
N THR A 241 13.22 16.81 4.08
CA THR A 241 14.19 17.94 4.10
C THR A 241 15.00 18.08 2.81
N ILE A 242 14.96 17.07 1.93
CA ILE A 242 15.71 17.06 0.66
C ILE A 242 14.92 17.88 -0.38
N PRO A 243 15.51 18.97 -0.95
CA PRO A 243 14.89 19.70 -2.05
C PRO A 243 14.54 18.77 -3.22
N GLU A 244 13.47 19.07 -3.94
CA GLU A 244 12.99 18.20 -5.02
C GLU A 244 14.05 17.97 -6.11
N ASP A 245 14.82 19.01 -6.46
CA ASP A 245 15.89 18.96 -7.46
C ASP A 245 17.17 18.21 -6.98
N GLU A 246 17.26 17.91 -5.70
CA GLU A 246 18.35 17.12 -5.09
C GLU A 246 17.94 15.66 -4.82
N ARG A 247 16.65 15.31 -5.00
CA ARG A 247 16.16 13.95 -4.82
C ARG A 247 16.75 13.00 -5.86
N VAL A 248 16.96 11.74 -5.43
CA VAL A 248 17.52 10.69 -6.29
C VAL A 248 16.59 10.40 -7.46
N ARG A 249 17.15 10.45 -8.67
CA ARG A 249 16.47 10.18 -9.95
C ARG A 249 16.52 8.69 -10.25
N VAL A 250 15.36 8.07 -10.32
CA VAL A 250 15.20 6.61 -10.38
C VAL A 250 14.56 6.20 -11.69
N TYR A 251 15.15 5.21 -12.35
CA TYR A 251 14.49 4.48 -13.42
C TYR A 251 13.94 3.17 -12.84
N LEU A 252 12.62 3.07 -12.81
CA LEU A 252 11.92 1.85 -12.43
C LEU A 252 11.67 1.02 -13.67
N GLU A 253 12.31 -0.14 -13.77
CA GLU A 253 12.04 -1.09 -14.85
C GLU A 253 11.10 -2.18 -14.35
N GLY A 254 10.03 -2.42 -15.09
CA GLY A 254 8.97 -3.36 -14.75
C GLY A 254 9.30 -4.80 -15.11
N SER A 255 8.27 -5.63 -15.21
CA SER A 255 8.38 -7.07 -15.48
C SER A 255 8.92 -7.43 -16.86
N ALA A 256 9.02 -6.50 -17.80
CA ALA A 256 9.67 -6.71 -19.10
C ALA A 256 10.75 -5.65 -19.33
N ASP A 257 11.73 -5.98 -20.16
CA ASP A 257 12.82 -5.07 -20.50
C ASP A 257 12.29 -3.77 -21.10
N LEU A 258 12.85 -2.64 -20.64
CA LEU A 258 12.49 -1.29 -21.06
C LEU A 258 11.01 -0.91 -20.79
N LYS A 259 10.26 -1.74 -20.10
CA LYS A 259 8.93 -1.42 -19.64
C LYS A 259 9.00 -0.71 -18.29
N THR A 260 8.30 0.41 -18.14
CA THR A 260 8.39 1.25 -16.93
C THR A 260 7.01 1.57 -16.36
N TYR A 261 6.97 2.30 -15.27
CA TYR A 261 5.75 2.67 -14.55
C TYR A 261 5.55 4.17 -14.57
N THR A 262 4.34 4.63 -14.90
CA THR A 262 3.97 6.04 -14.79
C THR A 262 3.43 6.36 -13.40
N LYS A 263 3.09 7.61 -13.17
CA LYS A 263 2.60 8.12 -11.89
C LYS A 263 1.47 7.24 -11.31
N GLY A 264 1.63 6.81 -10.09
CA GLY A 264 0.67 6.00 -9.35
C GLY A 264 0.51 4.56 -9.85
N LYS A 265 1.48 4.03 -10.62
CA LYS A 265 1.46 2.65 -11.13
C LYS A 265 2.65 1.85 -10.61
N GLY A 266 2.42 0.56 -10.37
CA GLY A 266 3.47 -0.36 -9.91
C GLY A 266 4.26 0.23 -8.73
N GLY A 267 5.58 0.18 -8.82
CA GLY A 267 6.47 0.69 -7.78
C GLY A 267 6.63 2.22 -7.68
N ASP A 268 5.89 3.03 -8.47
CA ASP A 268 6.02 4.49 -8.46
C ASP A 268 5.72 5.12 -7.10
N LEU A 269 4.64 4.67 -6.45
CA LEU A 269 4.25 5.18 -5.13
C LEU A 269 5.30 4.84 -4.06
N ALA A 270 5.77 3.60 -4.03
CA ALA A 270 6.82 3.18 -3.11
C ALA A 270 8.13 3.95 -3.35
N CYS A 271 8.50 4.17 -4.62
CA CYS A 271 9.66 4.99 -4.99
C CYS A 271 9.53 6.44 -4.48
N THR A 272 8.34 7.05 -4.65
CA THR A 272 8.07 8.41 -4.19
C THR A 272 8.11 8.49 -2.66
N MET A 273 7.49 7.53 -1.96
CA MET A 273 7.52 7.45 -0.49
C MET A 273 8.94 7.21 0.04
N ALA A 274 9.78 6.49 -0.71
CA ALA A 274 11.20 6.34 -0.41
C ALA A 274 12.05 7.60 -0.70
N GLY A 275 11.44 8.69 -1.14
CA GLY A 275 12.10 9.98 -1.43
C GLY A 275 12.71 10.06 -2.83
N GLY A 276 12.46 9.09 -3.72
CA GLY A 276 12.95 9.10 -5.09
C GLY A 276 12.05 9.85 -6.08
N ILE A 277 12.61 10.17 -7.23
CA ILE A 277 11.87 10.72 -8.39
C ILE A 277 11.87 9.65 -9.48
N ASN A 278 10.69 9.07 -9.74
CA ASN A 278 10.52 8.19 -10.88
C ASN A 278 10.57 8.99 -12.19
N LEU A 279 11.57 8.75 -13.00
CA LEU A 279 11.81 9.47 -14.26
C LEU A 279 10.71 9.28 -15.29
N ALA A 280 9.94 8.20 -15.20
CA ALA A 280 8.86 7.88 -16.12
C ALA A 280 7.47 8.38 -15.65
N SER A 281 7.36 9.03 -14.47
CA SER A 281 6.08 9.47 -13.90
C SER A 281 5.24 10.33 -14.87
N GLY A 282 5.87 11.12 -15.74
CA GLY A 282 5.21 12.01 -16.69
C GLY A 282 4.90 11.42 -18.07
N LEU A 283 5.23 10.14 -18.31
CA LEU A 283 4.95 9.50 -19.59
C LEU A 283 3.46 9.15 -19.74
N GLU A 284 3.00 9.01 -20.98
CA GLU A 284 1.63 8.58 -21.28
C GLU A 284 1.46 7.05 -21.11
N GLY A 285 0.25 6.64 -20.76
CA GLY A 285 -0.09 5.24 -20.51
C GLY A 285 0.19 4.82 -19.07
N SER A 286 -0.04 3.56 -18.73
CA SER A 286 0.21 3.02 -17.37
C SER A 286 1.55 2.31 -17.26
N TYR A 287 1.93 1.59 -18.29
CA TYR A 287 3.12 0.73 -18.36
C TYR A 287 3.80 0.90 -19.71
N PRO A 288 4.31 2.11 -20.06
CA PRO A 288 4.90 2.35 -21.37
C PRO A 288 6.22 1.58 -21.53
N GLU A 289 6.50 1.19 -22.77
CA GLU A 289 7.83 0.77 -23.20
C GLU A 289 8.62 2.01 -23.63
N VAL A 290 9.85 2.13 -23.18
CA VAL A 290 10.75 3.23 -23.51
C VAL A 290 11.93 2.73 -24.35
N GLU A 291 12.48 3.63 -25.17
CA GLU A 291 13.68 3.30 -25.91
C GLU A 291 14.92 3.35 -25.00
N SER A 292 15.92 2.53 -25.29
CA SER A 292 17.19 2.49 -24.56
C SER A 292 17.87 3.87 -24.50
N GLU A 293 17.81 4.63 -25.60
CA GLU A 293 18.32 5.99 -25.72
C GLU A 293 17.61 6.97 -24.78
N TRP A 294 16.31 6.77 -24.55
CA TRP A 294 15.56 7.58 -23.60
C TRP A 294 16.14 7.43 -22.19
N VAL A 295 16.41 6.20 -21.75
CA VAL A 295 17.01 5.93 -20.42
C VAL A 295 18.39 6.59 -20.31
N MET A 296 19.22 6.48 -21.37
CA MET A 296 20.55 7.12 -21.40
C MET A 296 20.44 8.65 -21.29
N VAL A 297 19.50 9.28 -22.00
CA VAL A 297 19.28 10.73 -21.92
C VAL A 297 18.78 11.15 -20.55
N GLN A 298 17.90 10.34 -19.92
CA GLN A 298 17.43 10.60 -18.56
C GLN A 298 18.56 10.46 -17.52
N ASN A 299 19.57 9.65 -17.78
CA ASN A 299 20.71 9.42 -16.91
C ASN A 299 20.32 9.17 -15.44
N PRO A 300 19.63 8.07 -15.09
CA PRO A 300 19.22 7.77 -13.72
C PRO A 300 20.44 7.60 -12.79
N GLN A 301 20.25 7.98 -11.52
CA GLN A 301 21.22 7.75 -10.45
C GLN A 301 21.05 6.38 -9.80
N VAL A 302 19.84 5.81 -9.90
CA VAL A 302 19.51 4.44 -9.45
C VAL A 302 18.61 3.79 -10.48
N ILE A 303 18.82 2.51 -10.73
CA ILE A 303 17.94 1.64 -11.49
C ILE A 303 17.39 0.56 -10.55
N VAL A 304 16.06 0.44 -10.49
CA VAL A 304 15.39 -0.66 -9.76
C VAL A 304 14.59 -1.48 -10.76
N ARG A 305 14.98 -2.75 -10.91
CA ARG A 305 14.26 -3.75 -11.71
C ARG A 305 13.29 -4.48 -10.80
N LEU A 306 12.00 -4.31 -11.02
CA LEU A 306 10.94 -5.04 -10.34
C LEU A 306 10.67 -6.35 -11.11
N ALA A 307 11.03 -7.47 -10.50
CA ALA A 307 11.01 -8.79 -11.15
C ALA A 307 9.86 -9.66 -10.61
N GLN A 308 9.31 -10.50 -11.48
CA GLN A 308 8.28 -11.48 -11.12
C GLN A 308 8.81 -12.91 -11.27
N PRO A 309 8.40 -13.87 -10.42
CA PRO A 309 8.82 -15.27 -10.50
C PRO A 309 8.54 -15.93 -11.84
N SER A 310 7.47 -15.52 -12.53
CA SER A 310 7.11 -16.00 -13.87
C SER A 310 8.10 -15.61 -14.97
N GLU A 311 8.97 -14.62 -14.70
CA GLU A 311 9.94 -14.09 -15.66
C GLU A 311 11.37 -14.47 -15.28
N ILE A 312 11.73 -14.31 -14.02
CA ILE A 312 13.06 -14.56 -13.47
C ILE A 312 12.88 -15.35 -12.17
N PRO A 313 13.54 -16.52 -12.00
CA PRO A 313 13.46 -17.24 -10.72
C PRO A 313 13.85 -16.33 -9.57
N CYS A 314 12.90 -16.03 -8.68
CA CYS A 314 13.07 -15.17 -7.52
C CYS A 314 11.96 -15.42 -6.50
N GLY A 315 11.96 -14.71 -5.38
CA GLY A 315 10.95 -14.79 -4.34
C GLY A 315 11.06 -16.05 -3.51
N TYR A 316 9.91 -16.60 -3.16
CA TYR A 316 9.78 -17.74 -2.25
C TYR A 316 10.12 -19.09 -2.88
N GLU A 317 10.17 -19.18 -4.20
CA GLU A 317 10.32 -20.44 -4.94
C GLU A 317 11.77 -20.89 -5.14
N THR A 318 12.74 -20.02 -4.84
CA THR A 318 14.16 -20.31 -5.06
C THR A 318 15.03 -19.70 -3.97
N ASP A 319 16.14 -20.42 -3.63
CA ASP A 319 17.21 -19.91 -2.79
C ASP A 319 18.45 -19.55 -3.63
N ASP A 320 18.38 -19.71 -4.97
CA ASP A 320 19.49 -19.46 -5.90
C ASP A 320 19.38 -18.04 -6.50
N PRO A 321 20.30 -17.10 -6.16
CA PRO A 321 20.28 -15.73 -6.65
C PRO A 321 20.73 -15.59 -8.11
N SER A 322 21.15 -16.66 -8.78
CA SER A 322 21.73 -16.60 -10.13
C SER A 322 20.81 -15.99 -11.18
N GLY A 323 19.47 -16.12 -11.01
CA GLY A 323 18.49 -15.49 -11.88
C GLY A 323 18.55 -13.96 -11.80
N PHE A 324 18.57 -13.41 -10.62
CA PHE A 324 18.71 -11.96 -10.38
C PHE A 324 20.09 -11.45 -10.81
N GLU A 325 21.16 -12.20 -10.48
CA GLU A 325 22.51 -11.86 -10.89
C GLU A 325 22.65 -11.79 -12.42
N ALA A 326 22.16 -12.80 -13.13
CA ALA A 326 22.20 -12.84 -14.58
C ALA A 326 21.45 -11.65 -15.20
N LYS A 327 20.23 -11.34 -14.73
CA LYS A 327 19.44 -10.23 -15.24
C LYS A 327 20.08 -8.88 -14.94
N ARG A 328 20.61 -8.69 -13.74
CA ARG A 328 21.37 -7.48 -13.40
C ARG A 328 22.58 -7.28 -14.30
N ASN A 329 23.36 -8.35 -14.53
CA ASN A 329 24.51 -8.30 -15.41
C ASN A 329 24.13 -7.98 -16.87
N GLU A 330 22.96 -8.47 -17.34
CA GLU A 330 22.40 -8.11 -18.63
C GLU A 330 22.08 -6.61 -18.71
N ILE A 331 21.45 -6.04 -17.68
CA ILE A 331 21.14 -4.60 -17.59
C ILE A 331 22.43 -3.78 -17.62
N LEU A 332 23.43 -4.15 -16.83
CA LEU A 332 24.74 -3.49 -16.78
C LEU A 332 25.47 -3.53 -18.13
N ALA A 333 25.25 -4.59 -18.91
CA ALA A 333 25.92 -4.81 -20.21
C ALA A 333 25.13 -4.24 -21.41
N ARG A 334 23.99 -3.58 -21.21
CA ARG A 334 23.21 -2.99 -22.30
C ARG A 334 24.05 -1.97 -23.08
N THR A 335 23.92 -2.01 -24.39
CA THR A 335 24.70 -1.14 -25.28
C THR A 335 24.47 0.33 -24.97
N GLY A 336 25.54 1.07 -24.72
CA GLY A 336 25.50 2.52 -24.41
C GLY A 336 25.24 2.86 -22.94
N TRP A 337 24.90 1.88 -22.09
CA TRP A 337 24.55 2.16 -20.69
C TRP A 337 25.77 2.33 -19.77
N SER A 338 26.97 2.01 -20.22
CA SER A 338 28.21 2.13 -19.41
C SER A 338 28.47 3.54 -18.87
N ASN A 339 27.87 4.58 -19.47
CA ASN A 339 28.01 5.98 -19.03
C ASN A 339 26.80 6.49 -18.26
N ILE A 340 25.83 5.62 -17.93
CA ILE A 340 24.71 5.98 -17.05
C ILE A 340 25.22 5.99 -15.61
N THR A 341 24.95 7.05 -14.87
CA THR A 341 25.40 7.22 -13.47
C THR A 341 25.08 5.98 -12.62
N ALA A 342 23.87 5.43 -12.70
CA ALA A 342 23.49 4.22 -11.97
C ALA A 342 24.37 3.00 -12.31
N VAL A 343 24.86 2.91 -13.55
CA VAL A 343 25.72 1.80 -14.01
C VAL A 343 27.18 2.03 -13.59
N GLU A 344 27.69 3.27 -13.74
CA GLU A 344 29.04 3.66 -13.28
C GLU A 344 29.19 3.46 -11.78
N ASP A 345 28.18 3.85 -10.99
CA ASP A 345 28.17 3.78 -9.53
C ASP A 345 27.71 2.41 -8.99
N ASN A 346 27.44 1.43 -9.89
CA ASN A 346 26.97 0.08 -9.54
C ASN A 346 25.63 0.05 -8.77
N ARG A 347 24.77 1.07 -8.97
CA ARG A 347 23.48 1.28 -8.29
C ARG A 347 22.30 0.73 -9.12
N VAL A 348 22.43 -0.52 -9.55
CA VAL A 348 21.39 -1.29 -10.24
C VAL A 348 20.92 -2.38 -9.29
N HIS A 349 19.64 -2.33 -8.89
CA HIS A 349 19.07 -3.22 -7.90
C HIS A 349 17.91 -4.02 -8.48
N MET A 350 17.82 -5.29 -8.06
CA MET A 350 16.69 -6.17 -8.35
C MET A 350 15.80 -6.26 -7.11
N LEU A 351 14.50 -6.24 -7.29
CA LEU A 351 13.52 -6.37 -6.22
C LEU A 351 12.35 -7.22 -6.69
N LEU A 352 11.86 -8.10 -5.83
CA LEU A 352 10.63 -8.83 -6.09
C LEU A 352 9.45 -7.83 -6.23
N TYR A 353 8.71 -7.93 -7.35
CA TYR A 353 7.60 -7.01 -7.68
C TYR A 353 6.47 -7.04 -6.64
N GLU A 354 6.15 -8.22 -6.12
CA GLU A 354 5.03 -8.43 -5.20
C GLU A 354 5.08 -7.50 -3.98
N PHE A 355 6.27 -7.15 -3.48
CA PHE A 355 6.38 -6.16 -2.39
C PHE A 355 6.09 -4.72 -2.83
N GLY A 356 6.24 -4.40 -4.12
CA GLY A 356 6.00 -3.03 -4.63
C GLY A 356 4.53 -2.70 -4.85
N ALA A 357 3.67 -3.73 -4.84
CA ALA A 357 2.26 -3.63 -5.18
C ALA A 357 1.44 -4.68 -4.40
N SER A 358 1.54 -4.68 -3.06
CA SER A 358 0.81 -5.57 -2.15
C SER A 358 0.85 -4.99 -0.72
N PRO A 359 0.24 -5.60 0.29
CA PRO A 359 0.44 -5.26 1.70
C PRO A 359 1.91 -5.25 2.16
N GLY A 360 2.81 -5.89 1.41
CA GLY A 360 4.27 -5.88 1.65
C GLY A 360 4.99 -4.56 1.30
N VAL A 361 4.30 -3.55 0.82
CA VAL A 361 4.90 -2.27 0.38
C VAL A 361 5.83 -1.58 1.40
N PRO A 362 5.66 -1.68 2.74
CA PRO A 362 6.63 -1.13 3.69
C PRO A 362 8.05 -1.68 3.49
N VAL A 363 8.16 -2.97 3.12
CA VAL A 363 9.44 -3.61 2.80
C VAL A 363 10.12 -2.94 1.59
N THR A 364 9.34 -2.69 0.53
CA THR A 364 9.83 -1.99 -0.67
C THR A 364 10.29 -0.57 -0.36
N ILE A 365 9.51 0.19 0.42
CA ILE A 365 9.88 1.56 0.83
C ILE A 365 11.23 1.53 1.57
N ALA A 366 11.42 0.59 2.49
CA ALA A 366 12.65 0.48 3.26
C ALA A 366 13.88 0.15 2.38
N TYR A 367 13.76 -0.84 1.46
CA TYR A 367 14.85 -1.17 0.54
C TYR A 367 15.17 0.01 -0.39
N MET A 368 14.17 0.62 -1.00
CA MET A 368 14.37 1.76 -1.90
C MET A 368 14.99 2.96 -1.17
N ALA A 369 14.53 3.30 0.04
CA ALA A 369 15.11 4.39 0.83
C ALA A 369 16.60 4.14 1.13
N LYS A 370 16.95 2.89 1.53
CA LYS A 370 18.34 2.49 1.77
C LYS A 370 19.20 2.59 0.51
N TRP A 371 18.67 2.19 -0.66
CA TRP A 371 19.38 2.28 -1.93
C TRP A 371 19.51 3.72 -2.44
N PHE A 372 18.49 4.57 -2.21
CA PHE A 372 18.51 5.95 -2.68
C PHE A 372 19.48 6.81 -1.84
N TYR A 373 19.50 6.59 -0.54
CA TYR A 373 20.23 7.41 0.42
C TYR A 373 20.98 6.54 1.47
N PRO A 374 21.99 5.75 1.06
CA PRO A 374 22.65 4.79 1.96
C PRO A 374 23.23 5.43 3.20
N GLU A 375 23.84 6.63 3.08
CA GLU A 375 24.40 7.38 4.21
C GLU A 375 23.33 7.94 5.17
N LEU A 376 22.17 8.32 4.62
CA LEU A 376 21.07 8.87 5.42
C LEU A 376 20.34 7.76 6.21
N PHE A 377 20.37 6.55 5.71
CA PHE A 377 19.69 5.38 6.26
C PHE A 377 20.66 4.29 6.73
N GLU A 378 21.83 4.66 7.28
CA GLU A 378 22.80 3.69 7.81
C GLU A 378 22.16 2.71 8.81
N ASP A 379 21.33 3.22 9.71
CA ASP A 379 20.66 2.45 10.76
C ASP A 379 19.39 1.70 10.29
N LEU A 380 18.92 1.92 9.06
CA LEU A 380 17.75 1.22 8.51
C LEU A 380 18.17 -0.18 8.03
N ASP A 381 17.49 -1.20 8.55
CA ASP A 381 17.66 -2.59 8.14
C ASP A 381 16.40 -3.11 7.42
N PRO A 382 16.34 -3.01 6.08
CA PRO A 382 15.19 -3.48 5.31
C PRO A 382 14.96 -4.99 5.43
N GLN A 383 16.01 -5.81 5.62
CA GLN A 383 15.87 -7.24 5.80
C GLN A 383 15.20 -7.58 7.14
N ALA A 384 15.53 -6.84 8.20
CA ALA A 384 14.85 -7.00 9.49
C ALA A 384 13.37 -6.61 9.41
N ILE A 385 13.03 -5.52 8.68
CA ILE A 385 11.65 -5.10 8.42
C ILE A 385 10.91 -6.18 7.62
N HIS A 386 11.54 -6.75 6.60
CA HIS A 386 10.98 -7.84 5.83
C HIS A 386 10.74 -9.09 6.70
N GLN A 387 11.70 -9.44 7.57
CA GLN A 387 11.56 -10.55 8.49
C GLN A 387 10.40 -10.30 9.48
N GLU A 388 10.28 -9.07 10.05
CA GLU A 388 9.19 -8.66 10.92
C GLU A 388 7.84 -8.78 10.20
N TYR A 389 7.75 -8.34 8.95
CA TYR A 389 6.55 -8.47 8.13
C TYR A 389 6.11 -9.92 7.94
N LEU A 390 7.05 -10.83 7.64
CA LEU A 390 6.71 -12.24 7.45
C LEU A 390 6.33 -12.96 8.76
N THR A 391 7.10 -12.73 9.82
CA THR A 391 6.92 -13.52 11.05
C THR A 391 5.92 -12.91 12.03
N GLU A 392 5.98 -11.59 12.24
CA GLU A 392 5.16 -10.93 13.25
C GLU A 392 3.80 -10.46 12.69
N ILE A 393 3.78 -10.02 11.43
CA ILE A 393 2.56 -9.53 10.82
C ILE A 393 1.78 -10.67 10.15
N GLN A 394 2.43 -11.46 9.31
CA GLN A 394 1.76 -12.55 8.59
C GLN A 394 1.73 -13.88 9.34
N GLY A 395 2.50 -14.03 10.43
CA GLY A 395 2.57 -15.28 11.19
C GLY A 395 3.26 -16.43 10.45
N MET A 396 4.11 -16.16 9.46
CA MET A 396 4.82 -17.17 8.68
C MET A 396 6.04 -17.68 9.43
N ASP A 397 6.26 -19.00 9.40
CA ASP A 397 7.53 -19.62 9.82
C ASP A 397 8.54 -19.56 8.66
N TYR A 398 9.15 -18.40 8.47
CA TYR A 398 10.07 -18.11 7.37
C TYR A 398 11.35 -17.43 7.87
N ASP A 399 12.51 -17.92 7.44
CA ASP A 399 13.84 -17.39 7.78
C ASP A 399 14.52 -16.85 6.51
N LEU A 400 14.48 -15.54 6.33
CA LEU A 400 15.07 -14.83 5.17
C LEU A 400 16.58 -15.03 5.02
N LYS A 401 17.28 -15.40 6.10
CA LYS A 401 18.73 -15.68 6.03
C LYS A 401 19.05 -17.02 5.39
N LYS A 402 18.05 -17.88 5.21
CA LYS A 402 18.22 -19.25 4.69
C LYS A 402 17.43 -19.51 3.43
N ARG A 403 16.41 -18.71 3.15
CA ARG A 403 15.42 -19.03 2.11
C ARG A 403 14.99 -17.79 1.36
N GLY A 404 14.80 -17.98 0.05
CA GLY A 404 14.22 -16.99 -0.83
C GLY A 404 15.21 -15.98 -1.42
N VAL A 405 14.87 -15.46 -2.57
CA VAL A 405 15.65 -14.43 -3.29
C VAL A 405 14.73 -13.25 -3.60
N PHE A 406 14.79 -12.22 -2.78
CA PHE A 406 13.88 -11.09 -2.85
C PHE A 406 14.52 -9.81 -3.37
N VAL A 407 15.83 -9.66 -3.15
CA VAL A 407 16.63 -8.50 -3.57
C VAL A 407 18.01 -8.96 -4.09
N TYR A 408 18.61 -8.14 -4.97
CA TYR A 408 19.98 -8.33 -5.43
C TYR A 408 20.59 -6.99 -5.87
N PRO A 409 21.87 -6.66 -5.55
CA PRO A 409 22.78 -7.44 -4.70
C PRO A 409 22.21 -7.69 -3.29
N PRO A 410 22.69 -8.73 -2.58
CA PRO A 410 22.35 -8.93 -1.17
C PRO A 410 22.70 -7.69 -0.34
N GLN A 411 21.95 -7.44 0.74
CA GLN A 411 22.13 -6.24 1.57
C GLN A 411 23.55 -6.13 2.16
N GLU A 412 24.23 -7.23 2.41
CA GLU A 412 25.60 -7.27 2.95
C GLU A 412 26.65 -6.73 1.95
N GLU A 413 26.30 -6.56 0.68
CA GLU A 413 27.16 -6.07 -0.39
C GLU A 413 26.84 -4.62 -0.82
N ILE A 414 25.88 -3.97 -0.16
CA ILE A 414 25.44 -2.60 -0.41
C ILE A 414 26.00 -1.67 0.68
#